data_5f02f55b7a855d33677e47bf26e419f2
#
_entry.id   5f02f55b7a855d33677e47bf26e419f2
#
_cell.length_a   1.000
_cell.length_b   1.000
_cell.length_c   1.000
_cell.angle_alpha   90.00
_cell.angle_beta   90.00
_cell.angle_gamma   90.00
#
_symmetry.space_group_name_H-M   'P 1'
#
loop_
_entity.id
_entity.type
_entity.pdbx_description
1 polymer ?
#
loop_
_entity_poly.entity_id
_entity_poly.type
_entity_poly.pdbx_seq_one_letter_code
_entity_poly.pdbx_strand_id
1 'polypeptide(L)'
;MSCIIKSLDGDIVYTAVKAQQKEPEKGNAMRKLKKQTKIPAGIKPSYYVGLRRSSYGLSKRNSADEWWVIRAQEFAGMIAGSVDSGYVQPLIVHIVSGYSGDGGSVFEFAKPKGYTGSTRGMVFSVDRGIDHEKALAAYDENGVQAIIQFEPGNSDMLANIEIAHQAFGHHSCIIGYGVDAEWYFTKESKDETGLPVKDEDAKKWMESILSHNPEYTLFIKHWNPSRMPRTYRHPNLWYLSDSQIFPDLDSLMDDFSYWSNCMKEQVVGYQFGYPNDKKWWSAMHNPPLAISKRILADIPRAKFLFWVDFTADEVDFR
;
A
#
# COMPACT_ATOMS: atom_id res chain seq x y z
N MET A 1 -9.09 1.31 -15.33
CA MET A 1 -10.44 0.80 -15.08
C MET A 1 -10.82 1.26 -13.70
N SER A 2 -11.79 2.17 -13.58
CA SER A 2 -12.32 2.51 -12.26
C SER A 2 -13.33 1.42 -11.90
N CYS A 3 -13.05 0.65 -10.85
CA CYS A 3 -14.05 -0.25 -10.28
C CYS A 3 -15.07 0.60 -9.51
N ILE A 4 -16.28 0.68 -9.99
CA ILE A 4 -17.40 1.20 -9.23
C ILE A 4 -18.17 -0.03 -8.74
N ILE A 5 -18.12 -0.30 -7.45
CA ILE A 5 -18.99 -1.28 -6.81
C ILE A 5 -20.33 -0.58 -6.60
N LYS A 6 -21.33 -0.91 -7.38
CA LYS A 6 -22.73 -0.61 -7.05
C LYS A 6 -23.40 -1.92 -6.69
N SER A 7 -23.73 -2.07 -5.42
CA SER A 7 -24.68 -3.06 -4.97
C SER A 7 -26.07 -2.49 -5.12
N LEU A 8 -26.82 -2.96 -6.10
CA LEU A 8 -28.28 -3.01 -6.11
C LEU A 8 -28.61 -4.35 -6.78
N ASP A 9 -29.21 -5.21 -6.01
CA ASP A 9 -29.77 -6.50 -6.45
C ASP A 9 -28.80 -7.59 -6.90
N GLY A 10 -27.77 -7.88 -6.09
CA GLY A 10 -27.09 -9.20 -6.16
C GLY A 10 -26.09 -9.46 -7.29
N ASP A 11 -25.93 -8.55 -8.26
CA ASP A 11 -24.97 -8.71 -9.37
C ASP A 11 -23.92 -7.60 -9.37
N ILE A 12 -22.65 -8.00 -9.26
CA ILE A 12 -21.50 -7.09 -9.40
C ILE A 12 -21.21 -6.89 -10.88
N VAL A 13 -21.57 -5.71 -11.40
CA VAL A 13 -21.30 -5.36 -12.80
C VAL A 13 -20.10 -4.42 -12.88
N TYR A 14 -19.00 -4.90 -13.48
CA TYR A 14 -17.83 -4.07 -13.81
C TYR A 14 -18.10 -3.30 -15.11
N THR A 15 -18.31 -2.00 -15.02
CA THR A 15 -18.47 -1.15 -16.20
C THR A 15 -17.19 -0.35 -16.46
N ALA A 16 -16.57 -0.53 -17.62
CA ALA A 16 -15.44 0.26 -18.06
C ALA A 16 -15.95 1.64 -18.56
N VAL A 17 -15.62 2.71 -17.85
CA VAL A 17 -15.86 4.07 -18.30
C VAL A 17 -14.68 4.54 -19.13
N LYS A 18 -14.89 4.81 -20.43
CA LYS A 18 -13.91 5.47 -21.28
C LYS A 18 -13.79 6.94 -20.86
N ALA A 19 -12.68 7.29 -20.20
CA ALA A 19 -12.30 8.68 -19.97
C ALA A 19 -11.72 9.25 -21.29
N GLN A 20 -12.22 10.42 -21.70
CA GLN A 20 -11.65 11.19 -22.79
C GLN A 20 -10.25 11.67 -22.40
N GLN A 21 -9.24 11.29 -23.20
CA GLN A 21 -7.86 11.71 -23.03
C GLN A 21 -7.74 13.21 -23.31
N LYS A 22 -7.32 14.00 -22.32
CA LYS A 22 -6.63 15.27 -22.54
C LYS A 22 -5.13 14.95 -22.63
N GLU A 23 -4.48 15.42 -23.71
CA GLU A 23 -3.03 15.33 -23.84
C GLU A 23 -2.35 16.10 -22.68
N PRO A 24 -1.26 15.57 -22.07
CA PRO A 24 -0.53 16.29 -21.05
C PRO A 24 0.25 17.45 -21.66
N GLU A 25 0.12 18.62 -21.08
CA GLU A 25 0.95 19.79 -21.42
C GLU A 25 2.44 19.46 -21.26
N LYS A 26 3.19 19.57 -22.34
CA LYS A 26 4.66 19.51 -22.35
C LYS A 26 5.21 20.76 -21.65
N GLY A 27 5.69 20.62 -20.45
CA GLY A 27 6.40 21.71 -19.79
C GLY A 27 6.53 21.61 -18.27
N ASN A 28 7.12 20.54 -17.75
CA ASN A 28 7.74 20.60 -16.42
C ASN A 28 9.15 20.00 -16.50
N ALA A 29 10.15 20.89 -16.49
CA ALA A 29 11.54 20.47 -16.36
C ALA A 29 11.70 19.64 -15.07
N MET A 30 12.02 18.36 -15.21
CA MET A 30 12.31 17.48 -14.08
C MET A 30 13.38 18.13 -13.21
N ARG A 31 13.01 18.54 -11.99
CA ARG A 31 13.98 18.97 -10.98
C ARG A 31 14.93 17.82 -10.71
N LYS A 32 16.24 18.09 -10.76
CA LYS A 32 17.26 17.11 -10.36
C LYS A 32 16.92 16.61 -8.95
N LEU A 33 16.80 15.29 -8.82
CA LEU A 33 16.67 14.58 -7.54
C LEU A 33 17.71 15.13 -6.55
N LYS A 34 17.25 15.71 -5.44
CA LYS A 34 18.13 15.98 -4.32
C LYS A 34 18.42 14.61 -3.69
N LYS A 35 19.67 14.13 -3.78
CA LYS A 35 20.10 12.96 -3.00
C LYS A 35 19.75 13.23 -1.54
N GLN A 36 18.76 12.50 -1.04
CA GLN A 36 18.44 12.54 0.38
C GLN A 36 19.63 11.98 1.13
N THR A 37 20.07 12.67 2.17
CA THR A 37 21.13 12.16 3.05
C THR A 37 20.69 10.81 3.60
N LYS A 38 21.52 9.78 3.39
CA LYS A 38 21.28 8.44 4.00
C LYS A 38 21.04 8.64 5.49
N ILE A 39 20.00 7.98 6.00
CA ILE A 39 19.71 7.99 7.44
C ILE A 39 20.96 7.54 8.19
N PRO A 40 21.35 8.26 9.25
CA PRO A 40 22.39 7.76 10.14
C PRO A 40 22.00 6.38 10.69
N ALA A 41 22.92 5.42 10.65
CA ALA A 41 22.68 4.08 11.17
C ALA A 41 22.14 4.17 12.62
N GLY A 42 21.06 3.45 12.92
CA GLY A 42 20.46 3.38 14.25
C GLY A 42 19.31 4.35 14.55
N ILE A 43 18.95 5.26 13.63
CA ILE A 43 17.76 6.10 13.81
C ILE A 43 16.55 5.40 13.21
N LYS A 44 15.56 5.05 14.05
CA LYS A 44 14.27 4.53 13.58
C LYS A 44 13.37 5.69 13.15
N PRO A 45 12.69 5.57 11.99
CA PRO A 45 11.71 6.58 11.57
C PRO A 45 10.57 6.72 12.58
N SER A 46 10.13 7.96 12.79
CA SER A 46 8.93 8.26 13.57
C SER A 46 7.68 8.01 12.74
N TYR A 47 7.78 8.29 11.44
CA TYR A 47 6.69 8.12 10.48
C TYR A 47 7.21 7.58 9.16
N TYR A 48 6.34 6.85 8.46
CA TYR A 48 6.54 6.41 7.08
C TYR A 48 5.44 7.01 6.23
N VAL A 49 5.82 7.76 5.21
CA VAL A 49 4.88 8.53 4.40
C VAL A 49 5.18 8.35 2.92
N GLY A 50 4.16 8.12 2.12
CA GLY A 50 4.35 8.00 0.70
C GLY A 50 3.13 7.52 -0.07
N LEU A 51 3.35 6.67 -1.03
CA LEU A 51 2.35 6.29 -2.03
C LEU A 51 2.11 4.78 -2.03
N ARG A 52 0.90 4.38 -2.43
CA ARG A 52 0.65 3.03 -2.93
C ARG A 52 0.93 3.01 -4.44
N ARG A 53 1.60 1.98 -4.95
CA ARG A 53 1.85 1.78 -6.39
C ARG A 53 1.38 0.41 -6.83
N SER A 54 0.47 0.38 -7.81
CA SER A 54 -0.05 -0.83 -8.45
C SER A 54 0.06 -0.75 -9.98
N SER A 55 0.03 -1.87 -10.66
CA SER A 55 -0.02 -1.95 -12.11
C SER A 55 -1.37 -1.50 -12.69
N TYR A 56 -2.43 -1.61 -11.89
CA TYR A 56 -3.80 -1.27 -12.30
C TYR A 56 -4.21 0.17 -11.98
N GLY A 57 -3.40 0.90 -11.21
CA GLY A 57 -3.60 2.32 -10.90
C GLY A 57 -2.91 3.27 -11.87
N LEU A 58 -2.31 4.33 -11.35
CA LEU A 58 -1.65 5.38 -12.13
C LEU A 58 -0.47 4.87 -12.97
N SER A 59 0.18 3.76 -12.60
CA SER A 59 1.30 3.19 -13.37
C SER A 59 0.95 2.90 -14.82
N LYS A 60 -0.33 2.72 -15.16
CA LYS A 60 -0.79 2.63 -16.55
C LYS A 60 -0.62 3.93 -17.34
N ARG A 61 -0.63 5.07 -16.64
CA ARG A 61 -0.51 6.42 -17.25
C ARG A 61 0.88 7.02 -17.04
N ASN A 62 1.55 6.63 -15.96
CA ASN A 62 2.87 7.10 -15.59
C ASN A 62 3.71 5.93 -15.06
N SER A 63 4.55 5.36 -15.94
CA SER A 63 5.44 4.24 -15.62
C SER A 63 6.85 4.69 -15.21
N ALA A 64 7.15 6.00 -15.21
CA ALA A 64 8.47 6.51 -14.86
C ALA A 64 8.75 6.31 -13.37
N ASP A 65 9.72 5.45 -13.03
CA ASP A 65 10.06 5.13 -11.64
C ASP A 65 10.53 6.37 -10.87
N GLU A 66 11.25 7.28 -11.54
CA GLU A 66 11.70 8.56 -10.98
C GLU A 66 10.53 9.44 -10.52
N TRP A 67 9.40 9.39 -11.20
CA TRP A 67 8.21 10.14 -10.77
C TRP A 67 7.70 9.64 -9.42
N TRP A 68 7.62 8.33 -9.23
CA TRP A 68 7.18 7.72 -7.97
C TRP A 68 8.13 8.04 -6.81
N VAL A 69 9.44 7.98 -7.08
CA VAL A 69 10.49 8.35 -6.12
C VAL A 69 10.33 9.80 -5.68
N ILE A 70 10.22 10.73 -6.64
CA ILE A 70 10.08 12.16 -6.36
C ILE A 70 8.83 12.43 -5.52
N ARG A 71 7.68 11.86 -5.90
CA ARG A 71 6.43 12.09 -5.19
C ARG A 71 6.44 11.52 -3.78
N ALA A 72 7.01 10.35 -3.57
CA ALA A 72 7.17 9.79 -2.22
C ALA A 72 8.06 10.68 -1.35
N GLN A 73 9.17 11.20 -1.90
CA GLN A 73 10.07 12.11 -1.20
C GLN A 73 9.42 13.47 -0.91
N GLU A 74 8.67 14.03 -1.85
CA GLU A 74 7.93 15.29 -1.67
C GLU A 74 6.89 15.15 -0.56
N PHE A 75 6.10 14.08 -0.58
CA PHE A 75 5.10 13.84 0.46
C PHE A 75 5.74 13.65 1.85
N ALA A 76 6.76 12.82 1.95
CA ALA A 76 7.50 12.65 3.21
C ALA A 76 8.11 13.96 3.70
N GLY A 77 8.70 14.75 2.80
CA GLY A 77 9.27 16.07 3.11
C GLY A 77 8.22 17.08 3.59
N MET A 78 7.03 17.09 2.99
CA MET A 78 5.91 17.94 3.39
C MET A 78 5.44 17.59 4.81
N ILE A 79 5.33 16.32 5.14
CA ILE A 79 4.94 15.88 6.48
C ILE A 79 6.06 16.17 7.48
N ALA A 80 7.33 15.94 7.14
CA ALA A 80 8.47 16.28 7.99
C ALA A 80 8.50 17.77 8.37
N GLY A 81 8.11 18.64 7.44
CA GLY A 81 7.98 20.08 7.71
C GLY A 81 6.76 20.47 8.57
N SER A 82 5.86 19.52 8.83
CA SER A 82 4.59 19.78 9.55
C SER A 82 4.49 19.10 10.92
N VAL A 83 5.44 18.24 11.28
CA VAL A 83 5.51 17.59 12.60
C VAL A 83 6.61 18.22 13.44
N ASP A 84 6.38 18.35 14.77
CA ASP A 84 7.29 19.05 15.67
C ASP A 84 8.64 18.35 15.89
N SER A 85 8.67 17.04 15.70
CA SER A 85 9.89 16.24 15.87
C SER A 85 9.79 14.89 15.18
N GLY A 86 10.95 14.33 14.87
CA GLY A 86 11.06 12.97 14.34
C GLY A 86 11.49 12.93 12.88
N TYR A 87 11.93 11.73 12.48
CA TYR A 87 12.36 11.46 11.11
C TYR A 87 11.19 10.84 10.33
N VAL A 88 10.91 11.40 9.16
CA VAL A 88 9.89 10.89 8.22
C VAL A 88 10.59 10.19 7.06
N GLN A 89 10.33 8.90 6.93
CA GLN A 89 10.89 8.06 5.88
C GLN A 89 9.95 8.00 4.68
N PRO A 90 10.39 8.34 3.47
CA PRO A 90 9.61 8.06 2.27
C PRO A 90 9.49 6.56 2.04
N LEU A 91 8.26 6.09 1.82
CA LEU A 91 7.92 4.68 1.67
C LEU A 91 6.92 4.48 0.53
N ILE A 92 7.13 3.45 -0.28
CA ILE A 92 6.16 3.01 -1.29
C ILE A 92 5.61 1.64 -0.90
N VAL A 93 4.29 1.53 -0.83
CA VAL A 93 3.60 0.23 -0.83
C VAL A 93 3.58 -0.25 -2.27
N HIS A 94 4.42 -1.24 -2.58
CA HIS A 94 4.68 -1.73 -3.93
C HIS A 94 3.95 -3.05 -4.16
N ILE A 95 2.84 -3.01 -4.92
CA ILE A 95 2.02 -4.18 -5.19
C ILE A 95 2.68 -5.00 -6.30
N VAL A 96 2.87 -6.29 -6.03
CA VAL A 96 3.52 -7.23 -6.97
C VAL A 96 2.59 -8.36 -7.41
N SER A 97 1.42 -8.47 -6.79
CA SER A 97 0.39 -9.40 -7.25
C SER A 97 -1.01 -8.80 -7.08
N GLY A 98 -1.87 -9.04 -8.07
CA GLY A 98 -3.26 -8.59 -8.07
C GLY A 98 -4.23 -9.77 -7.99
N TYR A 99 -5.41 -9.55 -7.42
CA TYR A 99 -6.50 -10.52 -7.40
C TYR A 99 -7.02 -10.78 -8.83
N SER A 100 -7.23 -12.05 -9.19
CA SER A 100 -7.61 -12.45 -10.55
C SER A 100 -9.10 -12.44 -10.85
N GLY A 101 -9.94 -12.20 -9.84
CA GLY A 101 -11.41 -12.24 -9.97
C GLY A 101 -12.01 -13.65 -9.89
N ASP A 102 -11.26 -14.70 -10.21
CA ASP A 102 -11.66 -16.09 -10.09
C ASP A 102 -11.23 -16.77 -8.77
N GLY A 103 -10.59 -16.02 -7.91
CA GLY A 103 -10.08 -16.47 -6.60
C GLY A 103 -8.57 -16.62 -6.55
N GLY A 104 -7.87 -16.48 -7.67
CA GLY A 104 -6.41 -16.60 -7.72
C GLY A 104 -5.68 -15.30 -7.43
N SER A 105 -4.36 -15.37 -7.36
CA SER A 105 -3.44 -14.24 -7.31
C SER A 105 -2.56 -14.23 -8.56
N VAL A 106 -2.47 -13.09 -9.24
CA VAL A 106 -1.64 -12.93 -10.44
C VAL A 106 -0.39 -12.15 -10.07
N PHE A 107 0.73 -12.85 -9.98
CA PHE A 107 2.04 -12.27 -9.80
C PHE A 107 2.51 -11.59 -11.09
N GLU A 108 2.95 -10.36 -10.98
CA GLU A 108 3.29 -9.49 -12.12
C GLU A 108 4.77 -9.62 -12.53
N PHE A 109 5.38 -10.75 -12.23
CA PHE A 109 6.75 -11.10 -12.57
C PHE A 109 6.90 -12.60 -12.83
N ALA A 110 8.03 -13.02 -13.38
CA ALA A 110 8.31 -14.42 -13.66
C ALA A 110 8.54 -15.21 -12.35
N LYS A 111 8.03 -16.43 -12.29
CA LYS A 111 8.36 -17.32 -11.18
C LYS A 111 9.87 -17.44 -11.01
N PRO A 112 10.43 -17.26 -9.79
CA PRO A 112 11.86 -17.37 -9.57
C PRO A 112 12.42 -18.74 -9.99
N LYS A 113 13.57 -18.73 -10.66
CA LYS A 113 14.26 -19.98 -11.04
C LYS A 113 14.62 -20.78 -9.78
N GLY A 114 14.31 -22.06 -9.80
CA GLY A 114 14.60 -22.95 -8.67
C GLY A 114 13.55 -22.96 -7.55
N TYR A 115 12.53 -22.10 -7.60
CA TYR A 115 11.43 -22.22 -6.65
C TYR A 115 10.66 -23.52 -6.84
N THR A 116 10.64 -24.37 -5.81
CA THR A 116 10.02 -25.70 -5.81
C THR A 116 8.79 -25.81 -4.89
N GLY A 117 8.45 -24.72 -4.18
CA GLY A 117 7.30 -24.66 -3.29
C GLY A 117 5.96 -24.63 -4.02
N SER A 118 4.87 -24.52 -3.26
CA SER A 118 3.51 -24.47 -3.81
C SER A 118 3.29 -23.20 -4.64
N THR A 119 2.63 -23.38 -5.79
CA THR A 119 2.11 -22.27 -6.61
C THR A 119 0.59 -22.37 -6.78
N ARG A 120 -0.07 -23.10 -5.89
CA ARG A 120 -1.53 -23.25 -5.91
C ARG A 120 -2.22 -21.90 -5.78
N GLY A 121 -3.17 -21.61 -6.64
CA GLY A 121 -3.89 -20.35 -6.67
C GLY A 121 -3.07 -19.17 -7.22
N MET A 122 -1.94 -19.43 -7.88
CA MET A 122 -1.04 -18.40 -8.41
C MET A 122 -0.91 -18.50 -9.92
N VAL A 123 -0.87 -17.36 -10.58
CA VAL A 123 -0.51 -17.19 -11.98
C VAL A 123 0.65 -16.20 -12.06
N PHE A 124 1.60 -16.42 -12.97
CA PHE A 124 2.73 -15.54 -13.19
C PHE A 124 2.60 -14.88 -14.56
N SER A 125 2.69 -13.55 -14.62
CA SER A 125 2.55 -12.76 -15.83
C SER A 125 3.59 -11.64 -15.84
N VAL A 126 4.41 -11.56 -16.88
CA VAL A 126 5.45 -10.53 -17.02
C VAL A 126 4.98 -9.28 -17.78
N ASP A 127 3.75 -9.28 -18.29
CA ASP A 127 3.26 -8.24 -19.23
C ASP A 127 2.36 -7.19 -18.55
N ARG A 128 2.49 -6.97 -17.24
CA ARG A 128 1.56 -6.13 -16.49
C ARG A 128 2.02 -4.70 -16.19
N GLY A 129 3.02 -4.19 -16.90
CA GLY A 129 3.26 -2.74 -16.98
C GLY A 129 4.20 -2.14 -15.93
N ILE A 130 4.64 -2.89 -14.89
CA ILE A 130 5.70 -2.47 -13.97
C ILE A 130 6.89 -3.42 -14.12
N ASP A 131 8.05 -2.88 -14.42
CA ASP A 131 9.32 -3.56 -14.22
C ASP A 131 9.71 -3.41 -12.75
N HIS A 132 9.35 -4.42 -11.94
CA HIS A 132 9.55 -4.38 -10.49
C HIS A 132 11.03 -4.28 -10.11
N GLU A 133 11.91 -4.97 -10.83
CA GLU A 133 13.35 -4.93 -10.59
C GLU A 133 13.90 -3.51 -10.78
N LYS A 134 13.56 -2.87 -11.90
CA LYS A 134 13.95 -1.50 -12.17
C LYS A 134 13.37 -0.51 -11.16
N ALA A 135 12.11 -0.69 -10.78
CA ALA A 135 11.44 0.16 -9.80
C ALA A 135 12.12 0.09 -8.43
N LEU A 136 12.40 -1.12 -7.95
CA LEU A 136 13.07 -1.33 -6.66
C LEU A 136 14.52 -0.83 -6.68
N ALA A 137 15.24 -1.01 -7.79
CA ALA A 137 16.56 -0.41 -7.97
C ALA A 137 16.52 1.12 -7.87
N ALA A 138 15.52 1.77 -8.48
CA ALA A 138 15.33 3.22 -8.35
C ALA A 138 15.05 3.65 -6.90
N TYR A 139 14.32 2.84 -6.12
CA TYR A 139 14.07 3.12 -4.70
C TYR A 139 15.36 2.98 -3.87
N ASP A 140 16.17 1.92 -4.10
CA ASP A 140 17.48 1.72 -3.47
C ASP A 140 18.40 2.93 -3.69
N GLU A 141 18.51 3.38 -4.93
CA GLU A 141 19.40 4.49 -5.31
C GLU A 141 19.00 5.82 -4.66
N ASN A 142 17.72 6.01 -4.35
CA ASN A 142 17.16 7.29 -3.92
C ASN A 142 16.70 7.30 -2.45
N GLY A 143 16.97 6.25 -1.67
CA GLY A 143 16.64 6.18 -0.25
C GLY A 143 15.14 6.15 0.05
N VAL A 144 14.32 5.71 -0.91
CA VAL A 144 12.91 5.42 -0.71
C VAL A 144 12.79 3.97 -0.28
N GLN A 145 12.09 3.69 0.80
CA GLN A 145 11.84 2.32 1.24
C GLN A 145 10.62 1.72 0.52
N ALA A 146 10.52 0.40 0.55
CA ALA A 146 9.40 -0.32 -0.03
C ALA A 146 8.86 -1.41 0.90
N ILE A 147 7.55 -1.60 0.89
CA ILE A 147 6.89 -2.81 1.40
C ILE A 147 6.23 -3.49 0.21
N ILE A 148 6.55 -4.76 0.01
CA ILE A 148 5.98 -5.58 -1.05
C ILE A 148 4.59 -6.03 -0.63
N GLN A 149 3.54 -5.67 -1.38
CA GLN A 149 2.16 -6.04 -1.07
C GLN A 149 1.63 -7.11 -2.02
N PHE A 150 0.82 -8.01 -1.45
CA PHE A 150 0.08 -9.06 -2.15
C PHE A 150 -1.43 -8.84 -2.03
N GLU A 151 -2.14 -9.16 -3.10
CA GLU A 151 -3.57 -9.48 -3.12
C GLU A 151 -3.68 -11.01 -3.27
N PRO A 152 -3.77 -11.75 -2.16
CA PRO A 152 -3.42 -13.18 -2.16
C PRO A 152 -4.45 -14.10 -2.82
N GLY A 153 -5.72 -13.71 -2.90
CA GLY A 153 -6.74 -14.66 -3.30
C GLY A 153 -6.67 -15.94 -2.44
N ASN A 154 -6.76 -17.09 -3.09
CA ASN A 154 -6.67 -18.42 -2.46
C ASN A 154 -5.23 -18.95 -2.40
N SER A 155 -4.24 -18.13 -2.68
CA SER A 155 -2.84 -18.56 -2.63
C SER A 155 -2.33 -18.66 -1.19
N ASP A 156 -1.32 -19.50 -1.00
CA ASP A 156 -0.64 -19.64 0.29
C ASP A 156 0.26 -18.43 0.55
N MET A 157 -0.01 -17.69 1.62
CA MET A 157 0.77 -16.50 1.97
C MET A 157 2.23 -16.79 2.30
N LEU A 158 2.56 -17.95 2.87
CA LEU A 158 3.96 -18.33 3.10
C LEU A 158 4.70 -18.52 1.76
N ALA A 159 4.02 -19.12 0.78
CA ALA A 159 4.56 -19.24 -0.57
C ALA A 159 4.68 -17.86 -1.26
N ASN A 160 3.71 -16.95 -1.08
CA ASN A 160 3.79 -15.58 -1.62
C ASN A 160 5.01 -14.83 -1.10
N ILE A 161 5.24 -14.89 0.22
CA ILE A 161 6.40 -14.26 0.88
C ILE A 161 7.70 -14.84 0.32
N GLU A 162 7.82 -16.17 0.27
CA GLU A 162 9.03 -16.84 -0.20
C GLU A 162 9.33 -16.52 -1.67
N ILE A 163 8.32 -16.55 -2.55
CA ILE A 163 8.45 -16.21 -3.96
C ILE A 163 8.93 -14.78 -4.15
N ALA A 164 8.33 -13.82 -3.46
CA ALA A 164 8.74 -12.44 -3.57
C ALA A 164 10.12 -12.19 -2.94
N HIS A 165 10.45 -12.89 -1.85
CA HIS A 165 11.79 -12.79 -1.27
C HIS A 165 12.87 -13.35 -2.20
N GLN A 166 12.62 -14.50 -2.84
CA GLN A 166 13.55 -15.04 -3.84
C GLN A 166 13.70 -14.12 -5.06
N ALA A 167 12.63 -13.44 -5.45
CA ALA A 167 12.68 -12.50 -6.57
C ALA A 167 13.40 -11.20 -6.21
N PHE A 168 13.07 -10.59 -5.08
CA PHE A 168 13.39 -9.19 -4.79
C PHE A 168 14.12 -8.96 -3.46
N GLY A 169 14.32 -9.98 -2.62
CA GLY A 169 14.93 -9.83 -1.28
C GLY A 169 16.37 -9.30 -1.27
N HIS A 170 17.01 -9.21 -2.43
CA HIS A 170 18.33 -8.59 -2.60
C HIS A 170 18.29 -7.05 -2.60
N HIS A 171 17.11 -6.42 -2.76
CA HIS A 171 16.95 -4.97 -2.68
C HIS A 171 16.96 -4.48 -1.24
N SER A 172 17.87 -3.58 -0.93
CA SER A 172 18.02 -3.01 0.42
C SER A 172 16.88 -2.06 0.82
N CYS A 173 16.12 -1.54 -0.14
CA CYS A 173 14.96 -0.70 0.11
C CYS A 173 13.78 -1.48 0.72
N ILE A 174 13.73 -2.80 0.57
CA ILE A 174 12.63 -3.61 1.10
C ILE A 174 12.76 -3.72 2.62
N ILE A 175 11.72 -3.24 3.31
CA ILE A 175 11.63 -3.30 4.78
C ILE A 175 10.56 -4.28 5.28
N GLY A 176 9.89 -4.99 4.37
CA GLY A 176 8.89 -5.98 4.75
C GLY A 176 7.87 -6.30 3.67
N TYR A 177 6.80 -6.96 4.10
CA TYR A 177 5.75 -7.50 3.25
C TYR A 177 4.37 -7.09 3.77
N GLY A 178 3.40 -7.03 2.87
CA GLY A 178 2.04 -6.61 3.19
C GLY A 178 0.99 -7.52 2.56
N VAL A 179 -0.08 -7.74 3.30
CA VAL A 179 -1.24 -8.53 2.88
C VAL A 179 -2.45 -7.64 2.77
N ASP A 180 -3.03 -7.57 1.58
CA ASP A 180 -4.35 -7.01 1.40
C ASP A 180 -5.41 -8.06 1.74
N ALA A 181 -5.90 -8.00 2.98
CA ALA A 181 -6.79 -9.01 3.51
C ALA A 181 -8.22 -8.94 2.93
N GLU A 182 -8.58 -7.88 2.20
CA GLU A 182 -9.82 -7.85 1.42
C GLU A 182 -9.86 -8.96 0.38
N TRP A 183 -8.68 -9.35 -0.14
CA TRP A 183 -8.54 -10.40 -1.13
C TRP A 183 -8.17 -11.76 -0.55
N TYR A 184 -8.05 -11.89 0.78
CA TYR A 184 -7.69 -13.15 1.42
C TYR A 184 -8.88 -14.12 1.44
N PHE A 185 -8.85 -15.15 0.60
CA PHE A 185 -9.92 -16.13 0.41
C PHE A 185 -11.29 -15.47 0.15
N THR A 186 -11.33 -14.48 -0.71
CA THR A 186 -12.52 -13.67 -1.01
C THR A 186 -13.70 -14.51 -1.48
N LYS A 187 -13.46 -15.53 -2.33
CA LYS A 187 -14.54 -16.41 -2.82
C LYS A 187 -15.16 -17.29 -1.74
N GLU A 188 -14.48 -17.51 -0.63
CA GLU A 188 -14.98 -18.27 0.51
C GLU A 188 -15.64 -17.37 1.56
N SER A 189 -15.49 -16.06 1.42
CA SER A 189 -16.16 -15.05 2.24
C SER A 189 -17.58 -14.82 1.75
N LYS A 190 -18.55 -14.79 2.67
CA LYS A 190 -19.97 -14.61 2.33
C LYS A 190 -20.30 -13.24 1.73
N ASP A 191 -19.51 -12.24 2.07
CA ASP A 191 -19.66 -10.84 1.66
C ASP A 191 -18.57 -10.41 0.65
N GLU A 192 -17.79 -11.36 0.15
CA GLU A 192 -16.71 -11.16 -0.81
C GLU A 192 -15.66 -10.10 -0.38
N THR A 193 -15.50 -9.90 0.93
CA THR A 193 -14.53 -8.95 1.52
C THR A 193 -13.37 -9.66 2.22
N GLY A 194 -13.05 -10.87 1.84
CA GLY A 194 -12.00 -11.69 2.43
C GLY A 194 -12.41 -12.40 3.73
N LEU A 195 -11.75 -13.48 4.05
CA LEU A 195 -11.89 -14.15 5.33
C LEU A 195 -11.12 -13.40 6.43
N PRO A 196 -11.58 -13.49 7.71
CA PRO A 196 -10.80 -12.96 8.82
C PRO A 196 -9.43 -13.62 8.91
N VAL A 197 -8.38 -12.81 9.01
CA VAL A 197 -7.03 -13.29 9.30
C VAL A 197 -6.97 -13.76 10.74
N LYS A 198 -6.63 -15.03 10.96
CA LYS A 198 -6.51 -15.60 12.30
C LYS A 198 -5.18 -15.23 12.93
N ASP A 199 -5.14 -15.24 14.26
CA ASP A 199 -3.91 -14.97 15.02
C ASP A 199 -2.77 -15.94 14.65
N GLU A 200 -3.10 -17.23 14.40
CA GLU A 200 -2.14 -18.24 13.97
C GLU A 200 -1.58 -17.97 12.57
N ASP A 201 -2.39 -17.46 11.65
CA ASP A 201 -1.95 -17.11 10.30
C ASP A 201 -1.00 -15.91 10.34
N ALA A 202 -1.40 -14.84 11.02
CA ALA A 202 -0.58 -13.66 11.20
C ALA A 202 0.76 -13.98 11.88
N LYS A 203 0.75 -14.87 12.88
CA LYS A 203 1.95 -15.34 13.56
C LYS A 203 2.88 -16.09 12.60
N LYS A 204 2.37 -17.04 11.84
CA LYS A 204 3.17 -17.81 10.87
C LYS A 204 3.77 -16.91 9.79
N TRP A 205 3.00 -15.94 9.27
CA TRP A 205 3.51 -14.98 8.29
C TRP A 205 4.62 -14.12 8.88
N MET A 206 4.44 -13.65 10.11
CA MET A 206 5.45 -12.86 10.81
C MET A 206 6.73 -13.66 11.05
N GLU A 207 6.63 -14.90 11.53
CA GLU A 207 7.77 -15.80 11.73
C GLU A 207 8.53 -16.05 10.42
N SER A 208 7.82 -16.29 9.32
CA SER A 208 8.41 -16.45 7.99
C SER A 208 9.20 -15.21 7.56
N ILE A 209 8.60 -14.03 7.67
CA ILE A 209 9.23 -12.77 7.30
C ILE A 209 10.49 -12.50 8.13
N LEU A 210 10.43 -12.72 9.44
CA LEU A 210 11.54 -12.52 10.37
C LEU A 210 12.67 -13.52 10.16
N SER A 211 12.41 -14.70 9.60
CA SER A 211 13.45 -15.67 9.25
C SER A 211 14.34 -15.18 8.10
N HIS A 212 13.83 -14.33 7.24
CA HIS A 212 14.61 -13.68 6.17
C HIS A 212 15.41 -12.48 6.69
N ASN A 213 14.77 -11.64 7.49
CA ASN A 213 15.43 -10.50 8.12
C ASN A 213 14.68 -10.11 9.41
N PRO A 214 15.35 -10.11 10.60
CA PRO A 214 14.71 -9.79 11.88
C PRO A 214 14.18 -8.36 11.98
N GLU A 215 14.60 -7.46 11.10
CA GLU A 215 14.10 -6.08 11.05
C GLU A 215 12.90 -5.91 10.09
N TYR A 216 12.54 -6.93 9.34
CA TYR A 216 11.39 -6.83 8.42
C TYR A 216 10.07 -6.68 9.18
N THR A 217 9.15 -6.00 8.52
CA THR A 217 7.78 -5.75 9.02
C THR A 217 6.76 -6.51 8.20
N LEU A 218 5.64 -6.84 8.84
CA LEU A 218 4.44 -7.31 8.17
C LEU A 218 3.36 -6.25 8.34
N PHE A 219 2.69 -5.84 7.27
CA PHE A 219 1.40 -5.20 7.45
C PHE A 219 0.23 -6.11 7.02
N ILE A 220 -0.90 -5.93 7.69
CA ILE A 220 -2.18 -6.51 7.29
C ILE A 220 -3.13 -5.34 7.06
N LYS A 221 -3.75 -5.28 5.88
CA LYS A 221 -4.62 -4.20 5.46
C LYS A 221 -6.06 -4.67 5.31
N HIS A 222 -7.00 -3.95 5.91
CA HIS A 222 -8.42 -4.12 5.68
C HIS A 222 -9.22 -2.95 6.30
N TRP A 223 -10.25 -2.45 5.62
CA TRP A 223 -11.13 -1.42 6.14
C TRP A 223 -12.00 -1.91 7.32
N ASN A 224 -12.38 -3.18 7.35
CA ASN A 224 -13.22 -3.77 8.40
C ASN A 224 -12.36 -4.37 9.52
N PRO A 225 -12.41 -3.81 10.76
CA PRO A 225 -11.57 -4.29 11.86
C PRO A 225 -11.90 -5.73 12.28
N SER A 226 -13.07 -6.27 11.97
CA SER A 226 -13.43 -7.67 12.29
C SER A 226 -12.64 -8.70 11.46
N ARG A 227 -11.97 -8.26 10.39
CA ARG A 227 -11.13 -9.10 9.53
C ARG A 227 -9.68 -9.17 10.01
N MET A 228 -9.31 -8.35 10.98
CA MET A 228 -7.95 -8.28 11.51
C MET A 228 -7.71 -9.34 12.61
N PRO A 229 -6.44 -9.75 12.85
CA PRO A 229 -6.10 -10.66 13.95
C PRO A 229 -6.59 -10.13 15.30
N ARG A 230 -7.22 -10.98 16.09
CA ARG A 230 -7.92 -10.54 17.32
C ARG A 230 -6.97 -10.19 18.46
N THR A 231 -5.99 -11.07 18.71
CA THR A 231 -5.13 -10.98 19.91
C THR A 231 -3.64 -11.00 19.59
N TYR A 232 -3.24 -11.52 18.42
CA TYR A 232 -1.82 -11.55 18.05
C TYR A 232 -1.28 -10.13 17.87
N ARG A 233 -0.16 -9.86 18.54
CA ARG A 233 0.56 -8.58 18.49
C ARG A 233 2.05 -8.85 18.34
N HIS A 234 2.73 -7.99 17.59
CA HIS A 234 4.18 -8.03 17.43
C HIS A 234 4.70 -6.63 17.13
N PRO A 235 5.89 -6.21 17.61
CA PRO A 235 6.43 -4.87 17.33
C PRO A 235 6.59 -4.55 15.85
N ASN A 236 6.87 -5.55 15.03
CA ASN A 236 7.05 -5.42 13.58
C ASN A 236 5.75 -5.73 12.79
N LEU A 237 4.61 -5.94 13.46
CA LEU A 237 3.32 -6.10 12.82
C LEU A 237 2.59 -4.75 12.79
N TRP A 238 2.14 -4.34 11.62
CA TRP A 238 1.44 -3.09 11.39
C TRP A 238 0.04 -3.36 10.85
N TYR A 239 -0.92 -2.56 11.23
CA TYR A 239 -2.29 -2.66 10.74
C TYR A 239 -2.64 -1.43 9.92
N LEU A 240 -3.18 -1.63 8.70
CA LEU A 240 -3.57 -0.57 7.79
C LEU A 240 -5.07 -0.60 7.54
N SER A 241 -5.71 0.57 7.63
CA SER A 241 -7.06 0.80 7.13
C SER A 241 -7.01 1.52 5.79
N ASP A 242 -7.91 1.14 4.89
CA ASP A 242 -8.13 1.76 3.60
C ASP A 242 -9.61 2.11 3.38
N SER A 243 -10.32 2.40 4.46
CA SER A 243 -11.70 2.83 4.42
C SER A 243 -11.89 4.04 3.50
N GLN A 244 -13.00 4.06 2.77
CA GLN A 244 -13.35 5.06 1.78
C GLN A 244 -14.88 5.21 1.66
N ILE A 245 -15.36 6.12 0.81
CA ILE A 245 -16.78 6.39 0.54
C ILE A 245 -17.42 7.16 1.72
N PHE A 246 -16.73 8.23 2.13
CA PHE A 246 -17.25 9.14 3.15
C PHE A 246 -17.77 10.45 2.54
N PRO A 247 -18.75 11.11 3.18
CA PRO A 247 -19.26 12.39 2.69
C PRO A 247 -18.28 13.56 2.91
N ASP A 248 -17.40 13.46 3.91
CA ASP A 248 -16.46 14.50 4.35
C ASP A 248 -15.31 13.94 5.19
N LEU A 249 -14.38 14.83 5.55
CA LEU A 249 -13.20 14.47 6.36
C LEU A 249 -13.59 14.03 7.77
N ASP A 250 -14.55 14.64 8.40
CA ASP A 250 -14.92 14.31 9.80
C ASP A 250 -15.47 12.88 9.87
N SER A 251 -16.30 12.49 8.91
CA SER A 251 -16.82 11.12 8.80
C SER A 251 -15.71 10.09 8.55
N LEU A 252 -14.71 10.42 7.73
CA LEU A 252 -13.53 9.59 7.54
C LEU A 252 -12.73 9.45 8.84
N MET A 253 -12.55 10.54 9.58
CA MET A 253 -11.79 10.54 10.84
C MET A 253 -12.51 9.79 11.96
N ASP A 254 -13.84 9.83 12.00
CA ASP A 254 -14.65 9.03 12.94
C ASP A 254 -14.44 7.53 12.68
N ASP A 255 -14.45 7.10 11.41
CA ASP A 255 -14.17 5.71 11.04
C ASP A 255 -12.72 5.31 11.36
N PHE A 256 -11.73 6.10 10.98
CA PHE A 256 -10.32 5.84 11.26
C PHE A 256 -10.05 5.77 12.77
N SER A 257 -10.67 6.62 13.55
CA SER A 257 -10.56 6.62 15.03
C SER A 257 -11.20 5.36 15.61
N TYR A 258 -12.40 5.00 15.17
CA TYR A 258 -13.07 3.76 15.58
C TYR A 258 -12.21 2.54 15.22
N TRP A 259 -11.73 2.46 13.99
CA TRP A 259 -10.86 1.37 13.52
C TRP A 259 -9.58 1.27 14.36
N SER A 260 -8.91 2.39 14.60
CA SER A 260 -7.73 2.45 15.45
C SER A 260 -8.00 1.92 16.87
N ASN A 261 -9.14 2.31 17.45
CA ASN A 261 -9.52 1.85 18.79
C ASN A 261 -9.74 0.33 18.85
N CYS A 262 -10.22 -0.28 17.76
CA CYS A 262 -10.32 -1.74 17.66
C CYS A 262 -8.94 -2.42 17.64
N MET A 263 -7.90 -1.77 17.12
CA MET A 263 -6.53 -2.30 17.04
C MET A 263 -5.73 -2.12 18.36
N LYS A 264 -6.28 -1.45 19.36
CA LYS A 264 -5.68 -1.20 20.68
C LYS A 264 -4.23 -0.71 20.59
N GLU A 265 -3.28 -1.46 21.15
CA GLU A 265 -1.88 -1.05 21.30
C GLU A 265 -1.05 -1.17 20.03
N GLN A 266 -1.62 -1.69 18.94
CA GLN A 266 -0.88 -1.92 17.70
C GLN A 266 -0.59 -0.62 16.97
N VAL A 267 0.54 -0.56 16.28
CA VAL A 267 0.87 0.50 15.33
C VAL A 267 -0.11 0.43 14.15
N VAL A 268 -0.63 1.60 13.76
CA VAL A 268 -1.63 1.71 12.71
C VAL A 268 -1.20 2.65 11.59
N GLY A 269 -1.77 2.45 10.42
CA GLY A 269 -1.59 3.29 9.25
C GLY A 269 -2.85 3.39 8.42
N TYR A 270 -2.82 4.32 7.45
CA TYR A 270 -3.99 4.66 6.65
C TYR A 270 -3.63 4.87 5.19
N GLN A 271 -4.46 4.31 4.31
CA GLN A 271 -4.49 4.66 2.90
C GLN A 271 -5.71 5.55 2.63
N PHE A 272 -5.50 6.66 1.93
CA PHE A 272 -6.53 7.66 1.65
C PHE A 272 -6.31 8.34 0.30
N GLY A 273 -7.21 9.26 -0.08
CA GLY A 273 -7.16 9.91 -1.39
C GLY A 273 -7.88 9.13 -2.49
N TYR A 274 -8.78 8.24 -2.12
CA TYR A 274 -9.55 7.45 -3.08
C TYR A 274 -10.45 8.31 -3.97
N PRO A 275 -10.71 7.86 -5.23
CA PRO A 275 -11.59 8.58 -6.15
C PRO A 275 -13.01 8.79 -5.62
N ASN A 276 -13.52 7.85 -4.80
CA ASN A 276 -14.85 7.94 -4.21
C ASN A 276 -15.00 9.11 -3.24
N ASP A 277 -13.90 9.53 -2.61
CA ASP A 277 -13.83 10.63 -1.65
C ASP A 277 -13.44 11.97 -2.32
N LYS A 278 -13.13 11.95 -3.62
CA LYS A 278 -12.63 13.11 -4.37
C LYS A 278 -13.54 14.33 -4.26
N LYS A 279 -14.85 14.12 -4.14
CA LYS A 279 -15.83 15.22 -4.06
C LYS A 279 -15.51 16.20 -2.93
N TRP A 280 -15.02 15.72 -1.79
CA TRP A 280 -14.71 16.57 -0.66
C TRP A 280 -13.21 16.90 -0.57
N TRP A 281 -12.30 15.92 -0.78
CA TRP A 281 -10.90 16.22 -0.61
C TRP A 281 -10.33 17.14 -1.71
N SER A 282 -10.89 17.14 -2.93
CA SER A 282 -10.44 18.05 -3.99
C SER A 282 -10.79 19.52 -3.75
N ALA A 283 -11.71 19.80 -2.84
CA ALA A 283 -12.05 21.17 -2.42
C ALA A 283 -11.10 21.71 -1.32
N MET A 284 -10.24 20.87 -0.75
CA MET A 284 -9.32 21.27 0.30
C MET A 284 -8.07 21.92 -0.28
N HIS A 285 -7.49 22.86 0.48
CA HIS A 285 -6.17 23.35 0.18
C HIS A 285 -5.14 22.29 0.60
N ASN A 286 -4.39 21.73 -0.34
CA ASN A 286 -3.41 20.66 -0.15
C ASN A 286 -3.99 19.44 0.61
N PRO A 287 -4.83 18.63 -0.04
CA PRO A 287 -5.51 17.51 0.60
C PRO A 287 -4.55 16.50 1.29
N PRO A 288 -3.39 16.12 0.69
CA PRO A 288 -2.48 15.20 1.34
C PRO A 288 -1.98 15.71 2.69
N LEU A 289 -1.62 16.99 2.78
CA LEU A 289 -1.18 17.60 4.02
C LEU A 289 -2.30 17.72 5.05
N ALA A 290 -3.46 18.22 4.63
CA ALA A 290 -4.58 18.47 5.53
C ALA A 290 -5.10 17.18 6.17
N ILE A 291 -5.30 16.13 5.38
CA ILE A 291 -5.77 14.82 5.87
C ILE A 291 -4.70 14.19 6.78
N SER A 292 -3.44 14.20 6.36
CA SER A 292 -2.34 13.63 7.17
C SER A 292 -2.20 14.30 8.52
N LYS A 293 -2.25 15.63 8.57
CA LYS A 293 -2.18 16.39 9.83
C LYS A 293 -3.33 16.02 10.77
N ARG A 294 -4.53 15.88 10.22
CA ARG A 294 -5.70 15.50 11.00
C ARG A 294 -5.54 14.08 11.56
N ILE A 295 -5.08 13.11 10.76
CA ILE A 295 -4.81 11.74 11.21
C ILE A 295 -3.78 11.73 12.34
N LEU A 296 -2.65 12.44 12.17
CA LEU A 296 -1.58 12.47 13.16
C LEU A 296 -1.97 13.17 14.46
N ALA A 297 -2.85 14.17 14.39
CA ALA A 297 -3.38 14.86 15.57
C ALA A 297 -4.37 14.00 16.36
N ASP A 298 -5.30 13.34 15.66
CA ASP A 298 -6.41 12.62 16.31
C ASP A 298 -6.04 11.17 16.68
N ILE A 299 -5.03 10.59 16.00
CA ILE A 299 -4.62 9.19 16.18
C ILE A 299 -3.11 9.08 16.47
N PRO A 300 -2.66 9.25 17.73
CA PRO A 300 -1.22 9.28 18.06
C PRO A 300 -0.44 8.01 17.73
N ARG A 301 -1.14 6.88 17.51
CA ARG A 301 -0.52 5.60 17.09
C ARG A 301 -0.35 5.46 15.58
N ALA A 302 -0.86 6.41 14.79
CA ALA A 302 -0.66 6.42 13.35
C ALA A 302 0.82 6.67 13.03
N LYS A 303 1.42 5.76 12.26
CA LYS A 303 2.83 5.82 11.85
C LYS A 303 3.00 5.73 10.34
N PHE A 304 1.96 5.35 9.61
CA PHE A 304 1.99 5.09 8.17
C PHE A 304 0.89 5.87 7.48
N LEU A 305 1.26 6.67 6.48
CA LEU A 305 0.35 7.51 5.71
C LEU A 305 0.63 7.31 4.22
N PHE A 306 -0.35 6.79 3.50
CA PHE A 306 -0.20 6.51 2.08
C PHE A 306 -1.31 7.15 1.26
N TRP A 307 -0.94 7.94 0.27
CA TRP A 307 -1.88 8.35 -0.76
C TRP A 307 -2.00 7.25 -1.81
N VAL A 308 -3.24 6.94 -2.21
CA VAL A 308 -3.46 5.90 -3.21
C VAL A 308 -3.05 6.36 -4.61
N ASP A 309 -2.59 5.42 -5.41
CA ASP A 309 -2.08 5.66 -6.75
C ASP A 309 -3.15 6.07 -7.77
N PHE A 310 -4.42 5.85 -7.50
CA PHE A 310 -5.50 6.20 -8.43
C PHE A 310 -5.58 7.70 -8.75
N THR A 311 -5.22 8.53 -7.80
CA THR A 311 -5.36 9.99 -7.82
C THR A 311 -4.08 10.74 -7.50
N ALA A 312 -2.95 10.05 -7.44
CA ALA A 312 -1.68 10.64 -7.03
C ALA A 312 -1.14 11.71 -8.00
N ASP A 313 -1.60 11.73 -9.26
CA ASP A 313 -1.29 12.77 -10.24
C ASP A 313 -2.25 13.97 -10.20
N GLU A 314 -3.25 13.93 -9.32
CA GLU A 314 -4.26 14.98 -9.18
C GLU A 314 -4.02 15.90 -7.97
N VAL A 315 -3.00 15.63 -7.17
CA VAL A 315 -2.67 16.38 -5.95
C VAL A 315 -1.22 16.86 -5.96
N ASP A 316 -0.94 17.91 -5.18
CA ASP A 316 0.41 18.41 -4.97
C ASP A 316 0.95 17.89 -3.63
N PHE A 317 2.15 17.35 -3.64
CA PHE A 317 2.86 16.86 -2.46
C PHE A 317 3.97 17.83 -1.98
N ARG A 318 3.93 19.10 -2.45
CA ARG A 318 4.92 20.13 -2.09
C ARG A 318 4.37 21.13 -1.10
#